data_db17fe47b6565187b3905c3d8aa419dd
#
_entry.id   db17fe47b6565187b3905c3d8aa419dd
#
_cell.length_a   1.000
_cell.length_b   1.000
_cell.length_c   1.000
_cell.angle_alpha   90.00
_cell.angle_beta   90.00
_cell.angle_gamma   90.00
#
_symmetry.space_group_name_H-M   'P 1'
#
loop_
_entity.id
_entity.type
_entity.pdbx_description
1 polymer ?
#
loop_
_entity_poly.entity_id
_entity_poly.type
_entity_poly.pdbx_seq_one_letter_code
_entity_poly.pdbx_strand_id
1 'polypeptide(L)'
;MPATVVAIAPLIDLAVLKLDDEKFFDSHSALARAQELPEIRDTVTVYGYPIGGTSLSVTKGIVSRIEFTQYTFPVTGLRIQIDAAINPGNSGGPAVVQDRMVGLAFSALGGAQNIGYIIPSEEIELFLSDIADGRYDGKPAMYDHFQTLENPALRSFLKLNASVQGIVVHRPNSTDPSYPLKEWDVVTKIGDTQIDDQGMIPLKPNLRVRFEYLVQKVTKNGKVPLTIVRTGKEMRIELPVSADLSMAIPDSKGGYPSYFILGPVVFSEATAQVVHGIGKANKGAEWLLALAYSGSPLISRYYDKSAFPGERVVFVSSPFFPSKLSRGYSMPALQAVKAVNGHPIKNLANLVETLRDMTDEFVVIEFDRRIGGETLVFPRKEMVDSTDSILNDNGVRSQGSPEMLAIWTAKGKK
;
A
#
# COMPACT_ATOMS: atom_id res chain seq x y z
N MET A 1 -26.22 -8.69 14.13
CA MET A 1 -26.96 -8.65 12.85
C MET A 1 -26.03 -9.13 11.75
N PRO A 2 -26.40 -10.10 10.92
CA PRO A 2 -25.62 -10.56 9.79
C PRO A 2 -25.47 -9.46 8.74
N ALA A 3 -24.33 -9.42 8.05
CA ALA A 3 -24.04 -8.45 7.02
C ALA A 3 -23.04 -9.00 5.98
N THR A 4 -23.15 -8.53 4.77
CA THR A 4 -22.26 -8.89 3.66
C THR A 4 -21.33 -7.73 3.32
N VAL A 5 -20.04 -8.01 3.10
CA VAL A 5 -19.08 -7.01 2.66
C VAL A 5 -19.38 -6.64 1.19
N VAL A 6 -19.58 -5.35 0.93
CA VAL A 6 -19.85 -4.81 -0.42
C VAL A 6 -18.55 -4.32 -1.07
N ALA A 7 -17.75 -3.57 -0.33
CA ALA A 7 -16.48 -3.03 -0.81
C ALA A 7 -15.50 -2.83 0.34
N ILE A 8 -14.22 -2.92 0.04
CA ILE A 8 -13.12 -2.69 1.00
C ILE A 8 -12.07 -1.79 0.35
N ALA A 9 -11.58 -0.81 1.12
CA ALA A 9 -10.43 0.02 0.79
C ALA A 9 -9.34 -0.15 1.87
N PRO A 10 -8.52 -1.21 1.81
CA PRO A 10 -7.61 -1.59 2.90
C PRO A 10 -6.59 -0.50 3.23
N LEU A 11 -6.13 0.27 2.24
CA LEU A 11 -5.08 1.27 2.40
C LEU A 11 -5.55 2.55 3.12
N ILE A 12 -6.88 2.77 3.20
CA ILE A 12 -7.50 3.86 3.95
C ILE A 12 -8.39 3.34 5.09
N ASP A 13 -8.38 2.04 5.35
CA ASP A 13 -9.08 1.35 6.45
C ASP A 13 -10.60 1.59 6.45
N LEU A 14 -11.25 1.52 5.27
CA LEU A 14 -12.68 1.64 5.09
C LEU A 14 -13.29 0.39 4.46
N ALA A 15 -14.51 0.05 4.89
CA ALA A 15 -15.33 -0.99 4.28
C ALA A 15 -16.81 -0.58 4.28
N VAL A 16 -17.55 -1.05 3.27
CA VAL A 16 -19.00 -0.94 3.20
C VAL A 16 -19.60 -2.32 3.43
N LEU A 17 -20.53 -2.38 4.37
CA LEU A 17 -21.31 -3.57 4.68
C LEU A 17 -22.77 -3.34 4.29
N LYS A 18 -23.41 -4.34 3.68
CA LYS A 18 -24.87 -4.41 3.48
C LYS A 18 -25.44 -5.30 4.55
N LEU A 19 -26.42 -4.80 5.30
CA LEU A 19 -27.17 -5.60 6.29
C LEU A 19 -28.08 -6.58 5.56
N ASP A 20 -28.20 -7.82 6.09
CA ASP A 20 -29.09 -8.83 5.52
C ASP A 20 -30.56 -8.51 5.83
N ASP A 21 -30.83 -7.78 6.92
CA ASP A 21 -32.15 -7.25 7.25
C ASP A 21 -32.35 -5.89 6.56
N GLU A 22 -33.00 -5.89 5.41
CA GLU A 22 -33.29 -4.68 4.62
C GLU A 22 -34.26 -3.72 5.35
N LYS A 23 -35.07 -4.22 6.30
CA LYS A 23 -36.03 -3.42 7.06
C LYS A 23 -35.44 -2.69 8.26
N PHE A 24 -34.17 -2.94 8.56
CA PHE A 24 -33.50 -2.30 9.69
C PHE A 24 -33.62 -0.77 9.66
N PHE A 25 -33.43 -0.19 8.48
CA PHE A 25 -33.45 1.27 8.30
C PHE A 25 -34.86 1.88 8.27
N ASP A 26 -35.92 1.07 8.21
CA ASP A 26 -37.31 1.57 8.29
C ASP A 26 -37.59 2.17 9.69
N SER A 27 -36.93 1.63 10.73
CA SER A 27 -37.07 2.06 12.12
C SER A 27 -35.81 2.73 12.69
N HIS A 28 -34.69 2.73 11.94
CA HIS A 28 -33.42 3.29 12.40
C HIS A 28 -32.88 4.25 11.34
N SER A 29 -33.09 5.54 11.56
CA SER A 29 -32.59 6.60 10.66
C SER A 29 -31.07 6.59 10.60
N ALA A 30 -30.52 6.79 9.39
CA ALA A 30 -29.09 6.95 9.20
C ALA A 30 -28.58 8.20 9.92
N LEU A 31 -27.40 8.10 10.53
CA LEU A 31 -26.72 9.27 11.09
C LEU A 31 -26.27 10.21 9.95
N ALA A 32 -26.71 11.47 10.02
CA ALA A 32 -26.36 12.47 9.01
C ALA A 32 -24.85 12.75 9.03
N ARG A 33 -24.20 12.67 7.86
CA ARG A 33 -22.79 13.02 7.71
C ARG A 33 -22.60 14.53 7.61
N ALA A 34 -21.52 15.04 8.20
CA ALA A 34 -21.12 16.43 8.02
C ALA A 34 -20.57 16.63 6.59
N GLN A 35 -20.98 17.73 5.96
CA GLN A 35 -20.48 18.10 4.63
C GLN A 35 -19.15 18.88 4.70
N GLU A 36 -18.87 19.47 5.85
CA GLU A 36 -17.67 20.25 6.10
C GLU A 36 -16.82 19.63 7.22
N LEU A 37 -15.54 19.91 7.18
CA LEU A 37 -14.63 19.54 8.25
C LEU A 37 -14.98 20.34 9.53
N PRO A 38 -14.86 19.71 10.72
CA PRO A 38 -15.06 20.42 11.97
C PRO A 38 -13.98 21.48 12.17
N GLU A 39 -14.22 22.41 13.11
CA GLU A 39 -13.21 23.37 13.53
C GLU A 39 -12.28 22.76 14.60
N ILE A 40 -11.05 23.27 14.65
CA ILE A 40 -10.14 22.97 15.76
C ILE A 40 -10.81 23.45 17.06
N ARG A 41 -10.79 22.61 18.10
CA ARG A 41 -11.46 22.76 19.41
C ARG A 41 -12.95 22.43 19.42
N ASP A 42 -13.57 22.06 18.30
CA ASP A 42 -14.94 21.53 18.35
C ASP A 42 -15.00 20.33 19.28
N THR A 43 -16.06 20.26 20.08
CA THR A 43 -16.31 19.11 20.92
C THR A 43 -16.74 17.92 20.07
N VAL A 44 -16.03 16.80 20.19
CA VAL A 44 -16.30 15.55 19.50
C VAL A 44 -16.69 14.45 20.47
N THR A 45 -17.73 13.72 20.11
CA THR A 45 -18.19 12.53 20.85
C THR A 45 -17.99 11.29 19.99
N VAL A 46 -17.35 10.27 20.52
CA VAL A 46 -17.10 9.00 19.83
C VAL A 46 -17.91 7.90 20.49
N TYR A 47 -18.61 7.12 19.67
CA TYR A 47 -19.44 5.99 20.11
C TYR A 47 -18.79 4.68 19.69
N GLY A 48 -18.79 3.67 20.55
CA GLY A 48 -18.21 2.38 20.23
C GLY A 48 -18.45 1.31 21.28
N TYR A 49 -17.95 0.10 21.02
CA TYR A 49 -18.04 -1.05 21.92
C TYR A 49 -16.62 -1.54 22.28
N PRO A 50 -15.98 -0.91 23.28
CA PRO A 50 -14.61 -1.27 23.63
C PRO A 50 -14.51 -2.72 24.13
N ILE A 51 -13.35 -3.33 23.91
CA ILE A 51 -13.06 -4.70 24.38
C ILE A 51 -13.27 -4.79 25.89
N GLY A 52 -14.03 -5.81 26.33
CA GLY A 52 -14.37 -6.05 27.73
C GLY A 52 -15.71 -5.46 28.18
N GLY A 53 -16.42 -4.74 27.28
CA GLY A 53 -17.78 -4.23 27.52
C GLY A 53 -18.80 -4.82 26.55
N THR A 54 -20.04 -5.02 27.03
CA THR A 54 -21.19 -5.42 26.21
C THR A 54 -22.15 -4.27 25.97
N SER A 55 -21.86 -3.08 26.53
CA SER A 55 -22.66 -1.88 26.42
C SER A 55 -21.97 -0.82 25.58
N LEU A 56 -22.77 0.02 24.93
CA LEU A 56 -22.29 1.17 24.18
C LEU A 56 -21.48 2.09 25.12
N SER A 57 -20.26 2.41 24.69
CA SER A 57 -19.38 3.38 25.34
C SER A 57 -19.39 4.69 24.59
N VAL A 58 -19.36 5.78 25.32
CA VAL A 58 -19.30 7.13 24.79
C VAL A 58 -18.08 7.82 25.37
N THR A 59 -17.17 8.26 24.50
CA THR A 59 -16.01 9.07 24.88
C THR A 59 -16.15 10.49 24.29
N LYS A 60 -15.65 11.49 25.02
CA LYS A 60 -15.77 12.89 24.63
C LYS A 60 -14.41 13.56 24.69
N GLY A 61 -14.15 14.42 23.73
CA GLY A 61 -12.93 15.23 23.65
C GLY A 61 -13.11 16.39 22.67
N ILE A 62 -12.01 16.89 22.13
CA ILE A 62 -12.01 17.96 21.13
C ILE A 62 -11.25 17.57 19.88
N VAL A 63 -11.52 18.25 18.78
CA VAL A 63 -10.70 18.22 17.57
C VAL A 63 -9.39 18.96 17.85
N SER A 64 -8.29 18.23 17.86
CA SER A 64 -6.97 18.77 18.19
C SER A 64 -6.21 19.24 16.96
N ARG A 65 -6.35 18.53 15.82
CA ARG A 65 -5.62 18.83 14.59
C ARG A 65 -6.30 18.18 13.38
N ILE A 66 -6.19 18.83 12.23
CA ILE A 66 -6.56 18.28 10.94
C ILE A 66 -5.33 18.35 10.04
N GLU A 67 -4.98 17.23 9.42
CA GLU A 67 -3.78 17.11 8.58
C GLU A 67 -4.03 16.22 7.37
N PHE A 68 -3.30 16.48 6.28
CA PHE A 68 -3.21 15.58 5.14
C PHE A 68 -1.91 14.80 5.27
N THR A 69 -2.00 13.50 5.55
CA THR A 69 -0.86 12.67 5.90
C THR A 69 -1.03 11.25 5.39
N GLN A 70 0.02 10.44 5.55
CA GLN A 70 0.02 9.05 5.13
C GLN A 70 -0.88 8.19 6.04
N TYR A 71 -1.74 7.39 5.43
CA TYR A 71 -2.49 6.29 6.08
C TYR A 71 -1.64 5.02 6.09
N THR A 72 -1.70 4.28 5.00
CA THR A 72 -0.84 3.12 4.73
C THR A 72 -0.13 3.38 3.43
N PHE A 73 1.20 3.25 3.43
CA PHE A 73 1.99 3.50 2.21
C PHE A 73 1.43 2.70 1.02
N PRO A 74 1.25 3.31 -0.15
CA PRO A 74 1.63 4.69 -0.52
C PRO A 74 0.50 5.73 -0.40
N VAL A 75 -0.61 5.42 0.24
CA VAL A 75 -1.82 6.25 0.26
C VAL A 75 -1.76 7.34 1.32
N THR A 76 -2.09 8.55 0.92
CA THR A 76 -2.27 9.73 1.78
C THR A 76 -3.72 10.18 1.79
N GLY A 77 -4.13 10.88 2.85
CA GLY A 77 -5.47 11.42 2.98
C GLY A 77 -5.61 12.36 4.18
N LEU A 78 -6.78 12.97 4.30
CA LEU A 78 -7.13 13.75 5.47
C LEU A 78 -7.29 12.85 6.69
N ARG A 79 -6.81 13.35 7.82
CA ARG A 79 -6.94 12.73 9.13
C ARG A 79 -7.25 13.79 10.16
N ILE A 80 -8.21 13.51 11.04
CA ILE A 80 -8.52 14.38 12.17
C ILE A 80 -7.99 13.73 13.44
N GLN A 81 -7.13 14.44 14.15
CA GLN A 81 -6.67 14.05 15.47
C GLN A 81 -7.64 14.60 16.52
N ILE A 82 -8.00 13.75 17.48
CA ILE A 82 -8.85 14.10 18.63
C ILE A 82 -8.17 13.65 19.93
N ASP A 83 -8.54 14.25 21.04
CA ASP A 83 -8.10 13.83 22.38
C ASP A 83 -9.12 12.95 23.12
N ALA A 84 -10.29 12.66 22.48
CA ALA A 84 -11.19 11.65 22.98
C ALA A 84 -10.52 10.29 22.98
N ALA A 85 -10.67 9.52 24.05
CA ALA A 85 -10.06 8.19 24.16
C ALA A 85 -10.62 7.23 23.08
N ILE A 86 -9.74 6.72 22.22
CA ILE A 86 -10.03 5.66 21.26
C ILE A 86 -9.34 4.39 21.75
N ASN A 87 -10.13 3.46 22.26
CA ASN A 87 -9.69 2.15 22.73
C ASN A 87 -10.03 1.07 21.68
N PRO A 88 -9.33 -0.08 21.69
CA PRO A 88 -9.72 -1.22 20.88
C PRO A 88 -11.20 -1.56 21.05
N GLY A 89 -11.94 -1.61 19.92
CA GLY A 89 -13.40 -1.78 19.88
C GLY A 89 -14.18 -0.49 19.56
N ASN A 90 -13.57 0.69 19.66
CA ASN A 90 -14.17 1.94 19.18
C ASN A 90 -13.94 2.17 17.68
N SER A 91 -12.97 1.48 17.08
CA SER A 91 -12.67 1.58 15.64
C SER A 91 -13.89 1.18 14.80
N GLY A 92 -14.20 2.01 13.75
CA GLY A 92 -15.41 1.91 12.94
C GLY A 92 -16.63 2.62 13.55
N GLY A 93 -16.56 3.05 14.83
CA GLY A 93 -17.61 3.83 15.48
C GLY A 93 -17.63 5.28 15.01
N PRO A 94 -18.81 5.95 14.99
CA PRO A 94 -18.93 7.32 14.53
C PRO A 94 -18.34 8.32 15.52
N ALA A 95 -17.63 9.31 14.99
CA ALA A 95 -17.26 10.53 15.67
C ALA A 95 -18.22 11.65 15.28
N VAL A 96 -18.83 12.28 16.26
CA VAL A 96 -19.97 13.20 16.08
C VAL A 96 -19.66 14.57 16.66
N VAL A 97 -19.94 15.59 15.87
CA VAL A 97 -19.90 17.01 16.26
C VAL A 97 -21.26 17.63 15.89
N GLN A 98 -21.92 18.29 16.83
CA GLN A 98 -23.24 18.95 16.61
C GLN A 98 -24.26 18.03 15.89
N ASP A 99 -24.41 16.78 16.40
CA ASP A 99 -25.33 15.75 15.91
C ASP A 99 -25.07 15.28 14.47
N ARG A 100 -23.91 15.59 13.89
CA ARG A 100 -23.47 15.10 12.59
C ARG A 100 -22.20 14.27 12.69
N MET A 101 -22.15 13.19 11.98
CA MET A 101 -20.94 12.37 11.87
C MET A 101 -19.86 13.12 11.08
N VAL A 102 -18.75 13.45 11.74
CA VAL A 102 -17.58 14.09 11.12
C VAL A 102 -16.55 13.08 10.62
N GLY A 103 -16.72 11.81 10.98
CA GLY A 103 -15.87 10.70 10.52
C GLY A 103 -16.04 9.44 11.35
N LEU A 104 -15.16 8.46 11.10
CA LEU A 104 -15.10 7.17 11.78
C LEU A 104 -13.81 7.06 12.60
N ALA A 105 -13.92 6.60 13.84
CA ALA A 105 -12.78 6.27 14.67
C ALA A 105 -11.99 5.12 14.03
N PHE A 106 -10.66 5.26 13.89
CA PHE A 106 -9.91 4.23 13.20
C PHE A 106 -8.60 3.79 13.88
N SER A 107 -7.90 4.67 14.60
CA SER A 107 -6.66 4.31 15.28
C SER A 107 -6.34 5.21 16.45
N ALA A 108 -5.47 4.72 17.33
CA ALA A 108 -4.79 5.50 18.35
C ALA A 108 -3.27 5.37 18.16
N LEU A 109 -2.52 6.39 18.53
CA LEU A 109 -1.06 6.32 18.50
C LEU A 109 -0.58 5.41 19.62
N GLY A 110 -0.05 4.24 19.28
CA GLY A 110 0.50 3.30 20.26
C GLY A 110 1.60 3.93 21.12
N GLY A 111 1.47 3.81 22.45
CA GLY A 111 2.43 4.40 23.40
C GLY A 111 2.21 5.88 23.73
N ALA A 112 1.25 6.56 23.09
CA ALA A 112 0.83 7.91 23.43
C ALA A 112 -0.54 7.88 24.12
N GLN A 113 -0.75 8.79 25.08
CA GLN A 113 -2.04 8.97 25.73
C GLN A 113 -2.84 10.08 25.03
N ASN A 114 -4.15 9.89 24.93
CA ASN A 114 -5.10 10.88 24.41
C ASN A 114 -4.78 11.36 22.98
N ILE A 115 -4.28 10.46 22.12
CA ILE A 115 -4.13 10.72 20.70
C ILE A 115 -4.94 9.66 19.93
N GLY A 116 -6.13 10.07 19.51
CA GLY A 116 -6.99 9.30 18.63
C GLY A 116 -7.07 9.93 17.24
N TYR A 117 -7.36 9.12 16.25
CA TYR A 117 -7.56 9.57 14.87
C TYR A 117 -8.91 9.13 14.34
N ILE A 118 -9.51 9.99 13.54
CA ILE A 118 -10.73 9.68 12.78
C ILE A 118 -10.49 9.89 11.28
N ILE A 119 -11.10 9.03 10.49
CA ILE A 119 -11.20 9.16 9.04
C ILE A 119 -12.33 10.14 8.77
N PRO A 120 -12.09 11.32 8.19
CA PRO A 120 -13.13 12.33 7.98
C PRO A 120 -14.25 11.86 7.05
N SER A 121 -15.45 12.46 7.22
CA SER A 121 -16.59 12.22 6.32
C SER A 121 -16.23 12.50 4.85
N GLU A 122 -15.34 13.44 4.56
CA GLU A 122 -14.86 13.71 3.21
C GLU A 122 -14.15 12.51 2.58
N GLU A 123 -13.31 11.81 3.33
CA GLU A 123 -12.63 10.59 2.84
C GLU A 123 -13.64 9.44 2.62
N ILE A 124 -14.66 9.37 3.47
CA ILE A 124 -15.75 8.41 3.32
C ILE A 124 -16.56 8.70 2.05
N GLU A 125 -16.90 9.96 1.77
CA GLU A 125 -17.62 10.35 0.55
C GLU A 125 -16.80 10.02 -0.71
N LEU A 126 -15.49 10.25 -0.68
CA LEU A 126 -14.61 9.89 -1.80
C LEU A 126 -14.60 8.39 -2.04
N PHE A 127 -14.53 7.59 -0.98
CA PHE A 127 -14.62 6.13 -1.07
C PHE A 127 -15.98 5.67 -1.62
N LEU A 128 -17.08 6.21 -1.10
CA LEU A 128 -18.42 5.87 -1.57
C LEU A 128 -18.64 6.27 -3.03
N SER A 129 -18.10 7.40 -3.47
CA SER A 129 -18.14 7.83 -4.86
C SER A 129 -17.31 6.93 -5.77
N ASP A 130 -16.15 6.48 -5.32
CA ASP A 130 -15.26 5.59 -6.07
C ASP A 130 -15.92 4.22 -6.32
N ILE A 131 -16.58 3.65 -5.31
CA ILE A 131 -17.23 2.34 -5.42
C ILE A 131 -18.64 2.38 -6.08
N ALA A 132 -19.12 3.53 -6.53
CA ALA A 132 -20.46 3.67 -7.10
C ALA A 132 -20.67 2.85 -8.38
N ASP A 133 -19.60 2.54 -9.11
CA ASP A 133 -19.61 1.65 -10.28
C ASP A 133 -19.41 0.16 -9.93
N GLY A 134 -19.33 -0.17 -8.62
CA GLY A 134 -19.16 -1.53 -8.10
C GLY A 134 -17.69 -1.94 -7.92
N ARG A 135 -16.75 -1.03 -8.12
CA ARG A 135 -15.30 -1.30 -8.00
C ARG A 135 -14.59 -0.21 -7.20
N TYR A 136 -13.61 -0.59 -6.40
CA TYR A 136 -12.70 0.34 -5.76
C TYR A 136 -11.43 0.52 -6.60
N ASP A 137 -11.28 1.69 -7.20
CA ASP A 137 -10.10 2.03 -8.01
C ASP A 137 -8.98 2.69 -7.21
N GLY A 138 -9.33 3.36 -6.11
CA GLY A 138 -8.39 4.03 -5.23
C GLY A 138 -8.17 5.51 -5.57
N LYS A 139 -7.38 6.18 -4.75
CA LYS A 139 -7.16 7.63 -4.84
C LYS A 139 -6.02 7.96 -5.80
N PRO A 140 -6.24 8.82 -6.81
CA PRO A 140 -5.13 9.30 -7.63
C PRO A 140 -4.15 10.09 -6.77
N ALA A 141 -2.85 9.84 -6.97
CA ALA A 141 -1.78 10.48 -6.22
C ALA A 141 -0.61 10.90 -7.13
N MET A 142 0.14 11.88 -6.66
CA MET A 142 1.44 12.24 -7.20
C MET A 142 2.51 11.46 -6.43
N TYR A 143 3.38 10.79 -7.16
CA TYR A 143 4.46 9.98 -6.58
C TYR A 143 5.85 10.61 -6.78
N ASP A 144 5.86 11.88 -7.15
CA ASP A 144 7.07 12.69 -7.24
C ASP A 144 7.58 13.03 -5.83
N HIS A 145 8.89 13.18 -5.68
CA HIS A 145 9.47 13.58 -4.41
C HIS A 145 9.74 15.09 -4.43
N PHE A 146 9.27 15.75 -3.39
CA PHE A 146 9.36 17.20 -3.23
C PHE A 146 10.23 17.58 -2.04
N GLN A 147 10.80 18.79 -2.09
CA GLN A 147 11.46 19.43 -0.96
C GLN A 147 11.00 20.88 -0.84
N THR A 148 11.04 21.43 0.38
CA THR A 148 10.61 22.79 0.66
C THR A 148 11.54 23.83 0.01
N LEU A 149 11.00 24.99 -0.31
CA LEU A 149 11.73 26.11 -0.93
C LEU A 149 12.15 27.16 0.10
N GLU A 150 12.13 26.87 1.40
CA GLU A 150 12.44 27.80 2.47
C GLU A 150 13.93 28.18 2.53
N ASN A 151 14.83 27.32 2.05
CA ASN A 151 16.27 27.54 2.13
C ASN A 151 16.75 28.63 1.15
N PRO A 152 17.36 29.74 1.63
CA PRO A 152 17.81 30.82 0.76
C PRO A 152 18.89 30.40 -0.27
N ALA A 153 19.77 29.44 0.09
CA ALA A 153 20.78 28.96 -0.83
C ALA A 153 20.16 28.17 -1.99
N LEU A 154 19.11 27.36 -1.71
CA LEU A 154 18.36 26.64 -2.73
C LEU A 154 17.66 27.62 -3.69
N ARG A 155 17.01 28.66 -3.17
CA ARG A 155 16.39 29.73 -3.97
C ARG A 155 17.40 30.42 -4.87
N SER A 156 18.60 30.74 -4.35
CA SER A 156 19.69 31.36 -5.09
C SER A 156 20.23 30.43 -6.18
N PHE A 157 20.41 29.12 -5.86
CA PHE A 157 20.82 28.10 -6.82
C PHE A 157 19.84 28.00 -8.00
N LEU A 158 18.55 28.04 -7.72
CA LEU A 158 17.49 28.00 -8.72
C LEU A 158 17.24 29.36 -9.39
N LYS A 159 17.96 30.42 -8.99
CA LYS A 159 17.86 31.80 -9.53
C LYS A 159 16.42 32.36 -9.47
N LEU A 160 15.72 32.09 -8.38
CA LEU A 160 14.32 32.48 -8.22
C LEU A 160 14.18 33.90 -7.69
N ASN A 161 13.20 34.63 -8.20
CA ASN A 161 12.76 35.90 -7.63
C ASN A 161 12.14 35.69 -6.23
N ALA A 162 12.20 36.69 -5.37
CA ALA A 162 11.63 36.64 -4.03
C ALA A 162 10.10 36.36 -4.02
N SER A 163 9.39 36.75 -5.09
CA SER A 163 7.94 36.55 -5.23
C SER A 163 7.53 35.13 -5.61
N VAL A 164 8.46 34.28 -6.08
CA VAL A 164 8.15 32.90 -6.45
C VAL A 164 8.02 32.07 -5.17
N GLN A 165 6.84 31.52 -4.93
CA GLN A 165 6.55 30.57 -3.87
C GLN A 165 6.21 29.20 -4.47
N GLY A 166 6.43 28.14 -3.72
CA GLY A 166 6.11 26.78 -4.17
C GLY A 166 7.00 25.71 -3.56
N ILE A 167 6.94 24.53 -4.13
CA ILE A 167 7.69 23.37 -3.69
C ILE A 167 8.57 22.83 -4.82
N VAL A 168 9.78 22.40 -4.50
CA VAL A 168 10.78 21.96 -5.48
C VAL A 168 10.65 20.48 -5.75
N VAL A 169 10.63 20.08 -7.02
CA VAL A 169 10.73 18.67 -7.44
C VAL A 169 12.18 18.21 -7.22
N HIS A 170 12.38 17.36 -6.21
CA HIS A 170 13.67 16.75 -5.92
C HIS A 170 13.93 15.51 -6.81
N ARG A 171 12.91 14.66 -6.97
CA ARG A 171 12.98 13.49 -7.85
C ARG A 171 11.63 13.25 -8.53
N PRO A 172 11.55 13.40 -9.87
CA PRO A 172 10.36 13.06 -10.63
C PRO A 172 9.99 11.57 -10.48
N ASN A 173 8.70 11.28 -10.58
CA ASN A 173 8.19 9.90 -10.51
C ASN A 173 8.67 9.02 -11.67
N SER A 174 9.04 9.62 -12.81
CA SER A 174 9.54 8.91 -13.99
C SER A 174 10.79 9.61 -14.56
N THR A 175 11.72 8.80 -15.04
CA THR A 175 12.92 9.27 -15.79
C THR A 175 12.67 9.39 -17.29
N ASP A 176 11.46 9.07 -17.77
CA ASP A 176 11.08 9.22 -19.17
C ASP A 176 11.23 10.69 -19.59
N PRO A 177 11.94 11.00 -20.71
CA PRO A 177 12.08 12.37 -21.20
C PRO A 177 10.75 13.07 -21.47
N SER A 178 9.68 12.35 -21.79
CA SER A 178 8.33 12.89 -22.00
C SER A 178 7.57 13.22 -20.72
N TYR A 179 8.05 12.75 -19.55
CA TYR A 179 7.38 13.02 -18.27
C TYR A 179 7.35 14.53 -17.97
N PRO A 180 6.19 15.11 -17.62
CA PRO A 180 6.02 16.57 -17.56
C PRO A 180 6.87 17.27 -16.50
N LEU A 181 7.08 16.66 -15.32
CA LEU A 181 7.93 17.22 -14.28
C LEU A 181 9.39 16.82 -14.48
N LYS A 182 10.29 17.74 -14.14
CA LYS A 182 11.74 17.53 -14.14
C LYS A 182 12.32 17.86 -12.77
N GLU A 183 13.48 17.30 -12.49
CA GLU A 183 14.25 17.70 -11.31
C GLU A 183 14.51 19.21 -11.34
N TRP A 184 14.39 19.86 -10.19
CA TRP A 184 14.52 21.30 -9.98
C TRP A 184 13.37 22.17 -10.53
N ASP A 185 12.28 21.60 -11.03
CA ASP A 185 11.06 22.37 -11.24
C ASP A 185 10.51 22.87 -9.89
N VAL A 186 9.98 24.08 -9.89
CA VAL A 186 9.24 24.60 -8.73
C VAL A 186 7.75 24.57 -9.05
N VAL A 187 6.99 23.74 -8.36
CA VAL A 187 5.53 23.70 -8.48
C VAL A 187 4.95 24.84 -7.67
N THR A 188 4.38 25.83 -8.34
CA THR A 188 3.85 27.04 -7.74
C THR A 188 2.34 26.98 -7.49
N LYS A 189 1.60 26.26 -8.36
CA LYS A 189 0.14 26.09 -8.22
C LYS A 189 -0.29 24.67 -8.58
N ILE A 190 -1.37 24.24 -7.93
CA ILE A 190 -2.17 23.07 -8.30
C ILE A 190 -3.59 23.54 -8.61
N GLY A 191 -4.06 23.28 -9.86
CA GLY A 191 -5.22 24.00 -10.38
C GLY A 191 -4.97 25.52 -10.32
N ASP A 192 -5.87 26.25 -9.68
CA ASP A 192 -5.75 27.69 -9.46
C ASP A 192 -5.20 28.06 -8.06
N THR A 193 -4.92 27.08 -7.22
CA THR A 193 -4.50 27.28 -5.82
C THR A 193 -2.99 27.43 -5.74
N GLN A 194 -2.53 28.55 -5.13
CA GLN A 194 -1.12 28.84 -4.86
C GLN A 194 -0.59 27.88 -3.78
N ILE A 195 0.63 27.37 -3.99
CA ILE A 195 1.39 26.56 -3.03
C ILE A 195 2.44 27.46 -2.36
N ASP A 196 2.58 27.39 -1.04
CA ASP A 196 3.63 28.10 -0.32
C ASP A 196 4.97 27.36 -0.31
N ASP A 197 6.02 27.96 0.25
CA ASP A 197 7.38 27.43 0.27
C ASP A 197 7.55 26.15 1.11
N GLN A 198 6.53 25.78 1.91
CA GLN A 198 6.45 24.53 2.68
C GLN A 198 5.65 23.44 1.96
N GLY A 199 5.10 23.74 0.79
CA GLY A 199 4.21 22.83 0.06
C GLY A 199 2.79 22.78 0.62
N MET A 200 2.39 23.83 1.33
CA MET A 200 1.08 23.91 1.97
C MET A 200 0.14 24.80 1.16
N ILE A 201 -1.15 24.54 1.30
CA ILE A 201 -2.24 25.36 0.77
C ILE A 201 -3.22 25.72 1.89
N PRO A 202 -3.89 26.87 1.83
CA PRO A 202 -4.95 27.20 2.78
C PRO A 202 -6.18 26.34 2.48
N LEU A 203 -6.68 25.66 3.52
CA LEU A 203 -7.95 24.91 3.46
C LEU A 203 -9.07 25.69 4.13
N LYS A 204 -8.75 26.33 5.25
CA LYS A 204 -9.60 27.26 6.00
C LYS A 204 -8.71 28.44 6.49
N PRO A 205 -9.26 29.56 7.00
CA PRO A 205 -8.47 30.72 7.42
C PRO A 205 -7.29 30.39 8.35
N ASN A 206 -7.45 29.39 9.23
CA ASN A 206 -6.44 28.98 10.22
C ASN A 206 -5.96 27.54 10.03
N LEU A 207 -6.24 26.95 8.85
CA LEU A 207 -5.90 25.57 8.55
C LEU A 207 -5.20 25.49 7.21
N ARG A 208 -3.95 25.03 7.22
CA ARG A 208 -3.20 24.68 6.02
C ARG A 208 -2.97 23.19 5.96
N VAL A 209 -3.02 22.63 4.78
CA VAL A 209 -2.74 21.21 4.50
C VAL A 209 -1.75 21.09 3.35
N ARG A 210 -1.15 19.94 3.19
CA ARG A 210 -0.26 19.66 2.05
C ARG A 210 -1.03 19.80 0.74
N PHE A 211 -0.39 20.35 -0.28
CA PHE A 211 -1.01 20.63 -1.58
C PHE A 211 -1.53 19.39 -2.30
N GLU A 212 -0.95 18.22 -2.00
CA GLU A 212 -1.39 16.93 -2.57
C GLU A 212 -2.86 16.59 -2.21
N TYR A 213 -3.41 17.22 -1.17
CA TYR A 213 -4.85 17.16 -0.86
C TYR A 213 -5.73 17.52 -2.06
N LEU A 214 -5.29 18.47 -2.89
CA LEU A 214 -6.05 18.88 -4.05
C LEU A 214 -5.97 17.89 -5.23
N VAL A 215 -4.99 16.99 -5.26
CA VAL A 215 -4.81 16.06 -6.38
C VAL A 215 -6.12 15.37 -6.74
N GLN A 216 -6.78 14.73 -5.76
CA GLN A 216 -8.04 14.03 -5.98
C GLN A 216 -9.23 14.94 -6.36
N LYS A 217 -9.14 16.26 -6.02
CA LYS A 217 -10.21 17.22 -6.30
C LYS A 217 -10.11 17.87 -7.68
N VAL A 218 -8.89 18.07 -8.17
CA VAL A 218 -8.65 18.75 -9.44
C VAL A 218 -8.30 17.79 -10.59
N THR A 219 -8.09 16.50 -10.28
CA THR A 219 -7.81 15.48 -11.30
C THR A 219 -8.96 15.39 -12.30
N LYS A 220 -8.62 15.50 -13.58
CA LYS A 220 -9.56 15.27 -14.69
C LYS A 220 -8.89 14.35 -15.72
N ASN A 221 -9.57 13.29 -16.10
CA ASN A 221 -9.07 12.31 -17.07
C ASN A 221 -7.66 11.77 -16.71
N GLY A 222 -7.42 11.49 -15.40
CA GLY A 222 -6.13 10.98 -14.90
C GLY A 222 -4.98 11.98 -14.95
N LYS A 223 -5.26 13.29 -15.02
CA LYS A 223 -4.25 14.35 -15.04
C LYS A 223 -4.57 15.45 -14.06
N VAL A 224 -3.51 16.06 -13.51
CA VAL A 224 -3.56 17.21 -12.61
C VAL A 224 -2.94 18.43 -13.29
N PRO A 225 -3.65 19.55 -13.40
CA PRO A 225 -3.09 20.79 -13.92
C PRO A 225 -2.16 21.42 -12.87
N LEU A 226 -0.92 21.65 -13.25
CA LEU A 226 0.09 22.32 -12.42
C LEU A 226 0.64 23.56 -13.14
N THR A 227 0.94 24.60 -12.35
CA THR A 227 1.80 25.69 -12.80
C THR A 227 3.16 25.50 -12.18
N ILE A 228 4.21 25.54 -13.00
CA ILE A 228 5.59 25.35 -12.54
C ILE A 228 6.48 26.49 -13.01
N VAL A 229 7.60 26.68 -12.32
CA VAL A 229 8.73 27.49 -12.82
C VAL A 229 9.89 26.57 -13.11
N ARG A 230 10.34 26.58 -14.39
CA ARG A 230 11.47 25.83 -14.89
C ARG A 230 12.49 26.79 -15.48
N THR A 231 13.72 26.79 -14.97
CA THR A 231 14.79 27.70 -15.41
C THR A 231 14.34 29.19 -15.47
N GLY A 232 13.58 29.63 -14.46
CA GLY A 232 13.06 31.00 -14.33
C GLY A 232 11.84 31.32 -15.22
N LYS A 233 11.30 30.36 -15.97
CA LYS A 233 10.10 30.56 -16.82
C LYS A 233 8.91 29.83 -16.23
N GLU A 234 7.79 30.53 -16.09
CA GLU A 234 6.52 29.95 -15.70
C GLU A 234 5.89 29.20 -16.88
N MET A 235 5.34 28.02 -16.61
CA MET A 235 4.61 27.19 -17.58
C MET A 235 3.52 26.38 -16.93
N ARG A 236 2.47 26.05 -17.69
CA ARG A 236 1.42 25.11 -17.27
C ARG A 236 1.70 23.74 -17.85
N ILE A 237 1.49 22.71 -17.03
CA ILE A 237 1.64 21.31 -17.43
C ILE A 237 0.45 20.49 -16.93
N GLU A 238 0.18 19.39 -17.62
CA GLU A 238 -0.78 18.36 -17.21
C GLU A 238 0.01 17.14 -16.73
N LEU A 239 0.02 16.92 -15.41
CA LEU A 239 0.76 15.81 -14.82
C LEU A 239 -0.14 14.56 -14.76
N PRO A 240 0.28 13.42 -15.36
CA PRO A 240 -0.45 12.17 -15.21
C PRO A 240 -0.37 11.70 -13.75
N VAL A 241 -1.52 11.31 -13.20
CA VAL A 241 -1.66 10.75 -11.85
C VAL A 241 -2.42 9.43 -11.90
N SER A 242 -2.13 8.54 -10.96
CA SER A 242 -2.74 7.22 -10.86
C SER A 242 -2.99 6.87 -9.41
N ALA A 243 -4.02 6.08 -9.17
CA ALA A 243 -4.23 5.41 -7.89
C ALA A 243 -3.31 4.20 -7.72
N ASP A 244 -2.79 3.64 -8.83
CA ASP A 244 -1.94 2.46 -8.81
C ASP A 244 -0.46 2.84 -8.92
N LEU A 245 0.28 2.57 -7.84
CA LEU A 245 1.73 2.58 -7.84
C LEU A 245 2.21 1.15 -8.03
N SER A 246 2.77 0.86 -9.21
CA SER A 246 3.35 -0.47 -9.46
C SER A 246 4.54 -0.71 -8.52
N MET A 247 4.33 -1.50 -7.49
CA MET A 247 5.33 -1.84 -6.48
C MET A 247 5.96 -3.20 -6.78
N ALA A 248 7.24 -3.36 -6.43
CA ALA A 248 7.92 -4.66 -6.50
C ALA A 248 7.29 -5.68 -5.52
N ILE A 249 6.75 -5.19 -4.40
CA ILE A 249 5.98 -5.94 -3.40
C ILE A 249 4.63 -5.23 -3.23
N PRO A 250 3.60 -5.60 -4.01
CA PRO A 250 2.31 -4.92 -4.00
C PRO A 250 1.45 -5.31 -2.80
N ASP A 251 0.42 -4.51 -2.53
CA ASP A 251 -0.71 -4.92 -1.71
C ASP A 251 -1.55 -5.97 -2.45
N SER A 252 -2.03 -6.99 -1.74
CA SER A 252 -2.85 -8.06 -2.34
C SER A 252 -4.27 -7.61 -2.69
N LYS A 253 -4.70 -6.41 -2.26
CA LYS A 253 -6.05 -5.86 -2.44
C LYS A 253 -7.17 -6.85 -2.08
N GLY A 254 -6.94 -7.65 -1.03
CA GLY A 254 -7.87 -8.69 -0.56
C GLY A 254 -7.79 -10.03 -1.32
N GLY A 255 -6.97 -10.13 -2.35
CA GLY A 255 -6.71 -11.39 -3.06
C GLY A 255 -5.72 -12.31 -2.32
N TYR A 256 -5.62 -13.54 -2.79
CA TYR A 256 -4.58 -14.47 -2.35
C TYR A 256 -3.32 -14.30 -3.21
N PRO A 257 -2.11 -14.41 -2.60
CA PRO A 257 -0.88 -14.39 -3.37
C PRO A 257 -0.80 -15.59 -4.31
N SER A 258 -0.32 -15.36 -5.53
CA SER A 258 -0.03 -16.42 -6.48
C SER A 258 1.09 -17.32 -5.96
N TYR A 259 0.96 -18.62 -6.20
CA TYR A 259 1.94 -19.62 -5.79
C TYR A 259 2.15 -20.70 -6.83
N PHE A 260 3.30 -21.39 -6.74
CA PHE A 260 3.64 -22.56 -7.53
C PHE A 260 4.51 -23.52 -6.73
N ILE A 261 4.26 -24.80 -6.83
CA ILE A 261 4.98 -25.87 -6.10
C ILE A 261 5.69 -26.76 -7.10
N LEU A 262 6.98 -27.00 -6.88
CA LEU A 262 7.76 -27.97 -7.64
C LEU A 262 8.65 -28.76 -6.68
N GLY A 263 8.48 -30.08 -6.66
CA GLY A 263 9.10 -30.91 -5.65
C GLY A 263 8.78 -30.43 -4.24
N PRO A 264 9.78 -30.31 -3.35
CA PRO A 264 9.54 -29.88 -1.97
C PRO A 264 9.42 -28.35 -1.78
N VAL A 265 9.53 -27.54 -2.84
CA VAL A 265 9.63 -26.07 -2.74
C VAL A 265 8.33 -25.39 -3.13
N VAL A 266 7.89 -24.43 -2.31
CA VAL A 266 6.75 -23.55 -2.59
C VAL A 266 7.25 -22.16 -2.93
N PHE A 267 6.99 -21.69 -4.13
CA PHE A 267 7.28 -20.34 -4.59
C PHE A 267 6.03 -19.49 -4.55
N SER A 268 6.17 -18.22 -4.10
CA SER A 268 5.08 -17.26 -4.12
C SER A 268 5.59 -15.87 -4.49
N GLU A 269 4.69 -15.01 -4.97
CA GLU A 269 4.97 -13.58 -5.07
C GLU A 269 4.86 -12.94 -3.68
N ALA A 270 5.82 -12.09 -3.36
CA ALA A 270 5.79 -11.32 -2.12
C ALA A 270 4.70 -10.23 -2.19
N THR A 271 3.93 -10.12 -1.11
CA THR A 271 2.93 -9.07 -0.93
C THR A 271 3.19 -8.30 0.36
N ALA A 272 2.63 -7.09 0.45
CA ALA A 272 2.71 -6.29 1.68
C ALA A 272 2.17 -7.06 2.90
N GLN A 273 1.13 -7.86 2.72
CA GLN A 273 0.54 -8.69 3.78
C GLN A 273 1.50 -9.74 4.32
N VAL A 274 2.34 -10.33 3.47
CA VAL A 274 3.38 -11.28 3.92
C VAL A 274 4.39 -10.58 4.83
N VAL A 275 4.91 -9.43 4.41
CA VAL A 275 5.89 -8.66 5.20
C VAL A 275 5.29 -8.20 6.53
N HIS A 276 4.05 -7.69 6.52
CA HIS A 276 3.32 -7.34 7.73
C HIS A 276 3.06 -8.55 8.64
N GLY A 277 2.71 -9.70 8.05
CA GLY A 277 2.48 -10.96 8.76
C GLY A 277 3.73 -11.45 9.49
N ILE A 278 4.90 -11.33 8.85
CA ILE A 278 6.19 -11.62 9.50
C ILE A 278 6.37 -10.74 10.74
N GLY A 279 6.12 -9.43 10.63
CA GLY A 279 6.27 -8.49 11.75
C GLY A 279 5.32 -8.74 12.91
N LYS A 280 4.13 -9.28 12.65
CA LYS A 280 3.11 -9.60 13.67
C LYS A 280 3.30 -10.99 14.29
N ALA A 281 4.13 -11.84 13.72
CA ALA A 281 4.40 -13.18 14.26
C ALA A 281 5.16 -13.10 15.59
N ASN A 282 5.11 -14.19 16.37
CA ASN A 282 5.95 -14.32 17.55
C ASN A 282 7.43 -14.13 17.15
N LYS A 283 8.12 -13.23 17.86
CA LYS A 283 9.48 -12.78 17.48
C LYS A 283 9.57 -12.08 16.10
N GLY A 284 8.47 -11.55 15.59
CA GLY A 284 8.42 -10.93 14.26
C GLY A 284 9.44 -9.80 14.07
N ALA A 285 9.69 -8.98 15.10
CA ALA A 285 10.70 -7.94 15.06
C ALA A 285 12.13 -8.51 14.86
N GLU A 286 12.45 -9.62 15.52
CA GLU A 286 13.75 -10.31 15.35
C GLU A 286 13.89 -10.85 13.91
N TRP A 287 12.82 -11.43 13.35
CA TRP A 287 12.80 -11.89 11.96
C TRP A 287 12.98 -10.75 10.95
N LEU A 288 12.28 -9.63 11.13
CA LEU A 288 12.44 -8.47 10.25
C LEU A 288 13.87 -7.91 10.31
N LEU A 289 14.48 -7.83 11.51
CA LEU A 289 15.86 -7.42 11.68
C LEU A 289 16.84 -8.38 11.01
N ALA A 290 16.63 -9.69 11.14
CA ALA A 290 17.47 -10.70 10.50
C ALA A 290 17.39 -10.63 8.96
N LEU A 291 16.19 -10.45 8.41
CA LEU A 291 15.98 -10.25 6.98
C LEU A 291 16.62 -8.95 6.49
N ALA A 292 16.49 -7.86 7.25
CA ALA A 292 17.14 -6.58 6.91
C ALA A 292 18.67 -6.70 6.94
N TYR A 293 19.22 -7.33 7.97
CA TYR A 293 20.66 -7.55 8.10
C TYR A 293 21.22 -8.42 6.96
N SER A 294 20.49 -9.46 6.57
CA SER A 294 20.88 -10.30 5.43
C SER A 294 20.68 -9.61 4.06
N GLY A 295 20.10 -8.42 4.03
CA GLY A 295 19.80 -7.67 2.80
C GLY A 295 18.68 -8.28 1.96
N SER A 296 17.75 -9.00 2.62
CA SER A 296 16.63 -9.63 1.92
C SER A 296 15.79 -8.63 1.13
N PRO A 297 15.47 -8.91 -0.15
CA PRO A 297 14.56 -8.10 -0.95
C PRO A 297 13.16 -7.92 -0.36
N LEU A 298 12.70 -8.85 0.48
CA LEU A 298 11.42 -8.70 1.19
C LEU A 298 11.38 -7.43 2.06
N ILE A 299 12.52 -6.97 2.54
CA ILE A 299 12.64 -5.76 3.35
C ILE A 299 13.21 -4.60 2.55
N SER A 300 14.34 -4.83 1.84
CA SER A 300 15.05 -3.75 1.14
C SER A 300 14.26 -3.19 -0.04
N ARG A 301 13.34 -3.97 -0.64
CA ARG A 301 12.50 -3.56 -1.77
C ARG A 301 11.04 -3.34 -1.42
N TYR A 302 10.71 -3.33 -0.14
CA TYR A 302 9.32 -3.22 0.33
C TYR A 302 8.62 -1.93 -0.15
N TYR A 303 9.37 -0.83 -0.21
CA TYR A 303 8.88 0.47 -0.68
C TYR A 303 9.34 0.82 -2.10
N ASP A 304 9.95 -0.14 -2.82
CA ASP A 304 10.44 0.12 -4.16
C ASP A 304 9.33 0.00 -5.20
N LYS A 305 9.33 0.93 -6.15
CA LYS A 305 8.59 0.75 -7.39
C LYS A 305 9.17 -0.39 -8.20
N SER A 306 8.33 -1.04 -9.00
CA SER A 306 8.80 -1.97 -10.01
C SER A 306 9.77 -1.27 -10.97
N ALA A 307 10.95 -1.83 -11.18
CA ALA A 307 11.94 -1.29 -12.11
C ALA A 307 11.52 -1.45 -13.58
N PHE A 308 10.61 -2.40 -13.85
CA PHE A 308 10.01 -2.64 -15.16
C PHE A 308 8.59 -3.18 -15.00
N PRO A 309 7.74 -3.07 -16.04
CA PRO A 309 6.36 -3.58 -15.98
C PRO A 309 6.31 -5.08 -15.61
N GLY A 310 5.51 -5.43 -14.61
CA GLY A 310 5.32 -6.79 -14.14
C GLY A 310 6.42 -7.35 -13.24
N GLU A 311 7.42 -6.54 -12.83
CA GLU A 311 8.39 -6.98 -11.82
C GLU A 311 7.70 -7.30 -10.49
N ARG A 312 8.06 -8.45 -9.91
CA ARG A 312 7.62 -8.89 -8.58
C ARG A 312 8.75 -9.62 -7.88
N VAL A 313 8.82 -9.48 -6.58
CA VAL A 313 9.75 -10.28 -5.76
C VAL A 313 9.14 -11.67 -5.57
N VAL A 314 9.84 -12.70 -6.04
CA VAL A 314 9.48 -14.11 -5.82
C VAL A 314 10.28 -14.64 -4.65
N PHE A 315 9.65 -15.40 -3.76
CA PHE A 315 10.31 -15.97 -2.60
C PHE A 315 9.79 -17.40 -2.30
N VAL A 316 10.55 -18.14 -1.49
CA VAL A 316 10.10 -19.42 -0.95
C VAL A 316 9.18 -19.14 0.25
N SER A 317 7.90 -19.47 0.12
CA SER A 317 6.85 -19.04 1.06
C SER A 317 6.61 -20.00 2.23
N SER A 318 7.19 -21.21 2.20
CA SER A 318 7.04 -22.20 3.26
C SER A 318 8.34 -22.96 3.52
N PRO A 319 8.46 -23.66 4.66
CA PRO A 319 9.44 -24.74 4.79
C PRO A 319 9.31 -25.76 3.67
N PHE A 320 10.35 -26.54 3.43
CA PHE A 320 10.27 -27.68 2.52
C PHE A 320 9.12 -28.62 2.92
N PHE A 321 8.40 -29.11 1.94
CA PHE A 321 7.65 -30.34 2.16
C PHE A 321 8.62 -31.49 2.48
N PRO A 322 8.26 -32.40 3.40
CA PRO A 322 9.07 -33.57 3.74
C PRO A 322 9.39 -34.38 2.47
N SER A 323 10.67 -34.49 2.13
CA SER A 323 11.12 -35.18 0.95
C SER A 323 12.60 -35.60 1.07
N LYS A 324 12.98 -36.71 0.44
CA LYS A 324 14.40 -37.08 0.32
C LYS A 324 15.24 -36.01 -0.39
N LEU A 325 14.61 -35.24 -1.30
CA LEU A 325 15.27 -34.18 -2.06
C LEU A 325 15.74 -33.01 -1.19
N SER A 326 15.08 -32.74 -0.07
CA SER A 326 15.43 -31.63 0.84
C SER A 326 16.48 -32.01 1.89
N ARG A 327 16.92 -33.29 1.90
CA ARG A 327 17.85 -33.77 2.91
C ARG A 327 19.21 -33.05 2.85
N GLY A 328 19.62 -32.50 3.96
CA GLY A 328 20.91 -31.81 4.10
C GLY A 328 20.85 -30.32 3.80
N TYR A 329 19.74 -29.80 3.29
CA TYR A 329 19.52 -28.37 3.11
C TYR A 329 18.92 -27.72 4.36
N SER A 330 19.32 -26.48 4.60
CA SER A 330 18.66 -25.61 5.58
C SER A 330 17.29 -25.16 5.07
N MET A 331 16.42 -24.71 5.96
CA MET A 331 15.09 -24.23 5.61
C MET A 331 15.15 -22.95 4.74
N PRO A 332 14.66 -22.95 3.50
CA PRO A 332 14.75 -21.83 2.58
C PRO A 332 13.61 -20.81 2.73
N ALA A 333 12.69 -21.01 3.68
CA ALA A 333 11.55 -20.11 3.86
C ALA A 333 11.99 -18.66 4.03
N LEU A 334 11.25 -17.73 3.42
CA LEU A 334 11.51 -16.29 3.36
C LEU A 334 12.75 -15.89 2.56
N GLN A 335 13.36 -16.79 1.80
CA GLN A 335 14.43 -16.45 0.88
C GLN A 335 13.87 -16.00 -0.47
N ALA A 336 14.28 -14.80 -0.94
CA ALA A 336 13.92 -14.28 -2.25
C ALA A 336 14.74 -14.97 -3.34
N VAL A 337 14.07 -15.45 -4.38
CA VAL A 337 14.71 -16.12 -5.52
C VAL A 337 15.33 -15.05 -6.42
N LYS A 338 16.63 -15.18 -6.67
CA LYS A 338 17.39 -14.33 -7.58
C LYS A 338 17.40 -14.88 -9.01
N ALA A 339 17.75 -16.15 -9.14
CA ALA A 339 17.91 -16.81 -10.43
C ALA A 339 17.60 -18.31 -10.33
N VAL A 340 17.24 -18.90 -11.47
CA VAL A 340 17.18 -20.34 -11.67
C VAL A 340 18.10 -20.69 -12.85
N ASN A 341 19.07 -21.58 -12.63
CA ASN A 341 20.12 -21.94 -13.61
C ASN A 341 20.77 -20.71 -14.26
N GLY A 342 21.09 -19.69 -13.43
CA GLY A 342 21.67 -18.42 -13.89
C GLY A 342 20.71 -17.48 -14.60
N HIS A 343 19.45 -17.86 -14.85
CA HIS A 343 18.42 -16.99 -15.44
C HIS A 343 17.77 -16.13 -14.35
N PRO A 344 17.94 -14.79 -14.36
CA PRO A 344 17.32 -13.90 -13.39
C PRO A 344 15.80 -14.00 -13.41
N ILE A 345 15.17 -14.09 -12.22
CA ILE A 345 13.73 -14.21 -12.09
C ILE A 345 13.09 -12.85 -11.95
N LYS A 346 12.11 -12.56 -12.81
CA LYS A 346 11.40 -11.27 -12.88
C LYS A 346 10.10 -11.25 -12.09
N ASN A 347 9.39 -12.37 -12.03
CA ASN A 347 8.13 -12.62 -11.33
C ASN A 347 7.85 -14.11 -11.29
N LEU A 348 6.75 -14.52 -10.67
CA LEU A 348 6.41 -15.94 -10.53
C LEU A 348 6.08 -16.61 -11.88
N ALA A 349 5.41 -15.90 -12.78
CA ALA A 349 5.12 -16.40 -14.11
C ALA A 349 6.42 -16.74 -14.89
N ASN A 350 7.39 -15.83 -14.85
CA ASN A 350 8.71 -16.05 -15.46
C ASN A 350 9.48 -17.20 -14.79
N LEU A 351 9.36 -17.38 -13.46
CA LEU A 351 9.95 -18.55 -12.78
C LEU A 351 9.32 -19.84 -13.29
N VAL A 352 7.99 -19.92 -13.39
CA VAL A 352 7.27 -21.11 -13.87
C VAL A 352 7.61 -21.42 -15.33
N GLU A 353 7.68 -20.38 -16.19
CA GLU A 353 8.14 -20.55 -17.58
C GLU A 353 9.57 -21.10 -17.65
N THR A 354 10.49 -20.55 -16.86
CA THR A 354 11.88 -21.01 -16.80
C THR A 354 11.95 -22.46 -16.37
N LEU A 355 11.25 -22.86 -15.30
CA LEU A 355 11.22 -24.25 -14.82
C LEU A 355 10.59 -25.23 -15.81
N ARG A 356 9.56 -24.78 -16.56
CA ARG A 356 8.90 -25.60 -17.59
C ARG A 356 9.80 -25.82 -18.80
N ASP A 357 10.44 -24.79 -19.29
CA ASP A 357 11.14 -24.78 -20.58
C ASP A 357 12.59 -25.26 -20.48
N MET A 358 13.16 -25.31 -19.27
CA MET A 358 14.52 -25.81 -19.05
C MET A 358 14.66 -27.30 -19.39
N THR A 359 15.82 -27.65 -19.94
CA THR A 359 16.18 -29.03 -20.29
C THR A 359 17.37 -29.55 -19.48
N ASP A 360 17.88 -28.75 -18.57
CA ASP A 360 19.03 -29.09 -17.73
C ASP A 360 18.76 -30.30 -16.83
N GLU A 361 19.80 -31.05 -16.52
CA GLU A 361 19.74 -32.20 -15.60
C GLU A 361 19.38 -31.82 -14.19
N PHE A 362 19.84 -30.63 -13.76
CA PHE A 362 19.62 -30.08 -12.43
C PHE A 362 18.86 -28.75 -12.46
N VAL A 363 18.01 -28.55 -11.47
CA VAL A 363 17.43 -27.23 -11.13
C VAL A 363 18.31 -26.59 -10.07
N VAL A 364 18.93 -25.46 -10.40
CA VAL A 364 19.79 -24.70 -9.51
C VAL A 364 19.07 -23.41 -9.12
N ILE A 365 18.70 -23.26 -7.84
CA ILE A 365 17.96 -22.11 -7.33
C ILE A 365 18.92 -21.23 -6.51
N GLU A 366 19.14 -20.03 -6.97
CA GLU A 366 19.97 -19.00 -6.32
C GLU A 366 19.08 -17.98 -5.62
N PHE A 367 19.50 -17.57 -4.41
CA PHE A 367 18.78 -16.60 -3.60
C PHE A 367 19.49 -15.25 -3.55
N ASP A 368 18.70 -14.17 -3.44
CA ASP A 368 19.22 -12.82 -3.32
C ASP A 368 19.50 -12.51 -1.84
N ARG A 369 20.76 -12.62 -1.46
CA ARG A 369 21.26 -12.33 -0.12
C ARG A 369 22.68 -11.73 -0.16
N ARG A 370 22.94 -10.81 0.75
CA ARG A 370 24.31 -10.25 0.94
C ARG A 370 25.20 -11.19 1.76
N ILE A 371 24.62 -11.91 2.71
CA ILE A 371 25.35 -12.73 3.69
C ILE A 371 24.65 -14.09 3.81
N GLY A 372 25.41 -15.14 3.56
CA GLY A 372 24.95 -16.52 3.69
C GLY A 372 23.84 -16.88 2.70
N GLY A 373 23.58 -18.13 2.58
CA GLY A 373 22.52 -18.68 1.72
C GLY A 373 23.07 -19.87 0.96
N GLU A 374 22.36 -20.99 1.11
CA GLU A 374 22.64 -22.18 0.32
C GLU A 374 22.03 -22.00 -1.05
N THR A 375 22.75 -22.39 -2.09
CA THR A 375 22.16 -22.64 -3.40
C THR A 375 21.49 -24.02 -3.37
N LEU A 376 20.24 -24.08 -3.75
CA LEU A 376 19.54 -25.38 -3.82
C LEU A 376 19.76 -26.01 -5.19
N VAL A 377 20.14 -27.28 -5.19
CA VAL A 377 20.37 -28.06 -6.40
C VAL A 377 19.57 -29.35 -6.32
N PHE A 378 18.68 -29.56 -7.28
CA PHE A 378 17.81 -30.72 -7.33
C PHE A 378 17.92 -31.44 -8.69
N PRO A 379 17.94 -32.78 -8.75
CA PRO A 379 17.76 -33.48 -10.01
C PRO A 379 16.38 -33.14 -10.59
N ARG A 380 16.35 -32.49 -11.77
CA ARG A 380 15.11 -31.99 -12.37
C ARG A 380 14.05 -33.05 -12.53
N LYS A 381 14.44 -34.20 -13.07
CA LYS A 381 13.52 -35.32 -13.27
C LYS A 381 12.87 -35.79 -11.98
N GLU A 382 13.66 -35.97 -10.92
CA GLU A 382 13.14 -36.40 -9.62
C GLU A 382 12.24 -35.33 -8.97
N MET A 383 12.59 -34.07 -9.15
CA MET A 383 11.80 -32.93 -8.62
C MET A 383 10.41 -32.92 -9.28
N VAL A 384 10.33 -33.09 -10.59
CA VAL A 384 9.07 -33.14 -11.34
C VAL A 384 8.27 -34.40 -10.97
N ASP A 385 8.90 -35.57 -11.04
CA ASP A 385 8.24 -36.87 -10.83
C ASP A 385 7.69 -37.03 -9.40
N SER A 386 8.34 -36.43 -8.40
CA SER A 386 7.92 -36.50 -7.00
C SER A 386 6.86 -35.48 -6.59
N THR A 387 6.57 -34.46 -7.43
CA THR A 387 5.68 -33.36 -7.05
C THR A 387 4.29 -33.86 -6.67
N ASP A 388 3.66 -34.71 -7.50
CA ASP A 388 2.29 -35.22 -7.24
C ASP A 388 2.22 -36.03 -5.94
N SER A 389 3.21 -36.87 -5.65
CA SER A 389 3.25 -37.65 -4.41
C SER A 389 3.42 -36.72 -3.20
N ILE A 390 4.29 -35.71 -3.28
CA ILE A 390 4.50 -34.71 -2.23
C ILE A 390 3.20 -33.92 -1.94
N LEU A 391 2.48 -33.52 -2.99
CA LEU A 391 1.20 -32.80 -2.82
C LEU A 391 0.16 -33.68 -2.12
N ASN A 392 0.01 -34.94 -2.55
CA ASN A 392 -0.93 -35.92 -1.98
C ASN A 392 -0.61 -36.21 -0.50
N ASP A 393 0.66 -36.44 -0.17
CA ASP A 393 1.11 -36.77 1.19
C ASP A 393 0.88 -35.61 2.17
N ASN A 394 0.86 -34.39 1.66
CA ASN A 394 0.65 -33.15 2.45
C ASN A 394 -0.77 -32.58 2.32
N GLY A 395 -1.70 -33.28 1.67
CA GLY A 395 -3.09 -32.84 1.54
C GLY A 395 -3.29 -31.59 0.68
N VAL A 396 -2.33 -31.28 -0.21
CA VAL A 396 -2.38 -30.12 -1.10
C VAL A 396 -3.13 -30.50 -2.38
N ARG A 397 -4.20 -29.77 -2.69
CA ARG A 397 -5.10 -30.08 -3.81
C ARG A 397 -4.60 -29.57 -5.16
N SER A 398 -3.77 -28.55 -5.18
CA SER A 398 -3.35 -27.89 -6.40
C SER A 398 -1.86 -27.54 -6.35
N GLN A 399 -1.15 -27.83 -7.42
CA GLN A 399 0.28 -27.49 -7.56
C GLN A 399 0.54 -25.99 -7.63
N GLY A 400 -0.44 -25.18 -8.01
CA GLY A 400 -0.28 -23.74 -8.14
C GLY A 400 -1.61 -23.01 -8.31
N SER A 401 -1.53 -21.70 -8.30
CA SER A 401 -2.64 -20.83 -8.68
C SER A 401 -3.06 -21.12 -10.14
N PRO A 402 -4.34 -20.88 -10.50
CA PRO A 402 -4.86 -21.19 -11.84
C PRO A 402 -4.00 -20.64 -12.98
N GLU A 403 -3.55 -19.39 -12.86
CA GLU A 403 -2.71 -18.74 -13.86
C GLU A 403 -1.32 -19.37 -13.96
N MET A 404 -0.73 -19.83 -12.87
CA MET A 404 0.55 -20.54 -12.86
C MET A 404 0.42 -21.93 -13.46
N LEU A 405 -0.67 -22.64 -13.19
CA LEU A 405 -0.98 -23.93 -13.82
C LEU A 405 -1.20 -23.79 -15.33
N ALA A 406 -1.87 -22.74 -15.77
CA ALA A 406 -2.04 -22.46 -17.19
C ALA A 406 -0.68 -22.27 -17.90
N ILE A 407 0.28 -21.60 -17.26
CA ILE A 407 1.65 -21.47 -17.78
C ILE A 407 2.34 -22.82 -17.78
N TRP A 408 2.30 -23.56 -16.68
CA TRP A 408 2.99 -24.85 -16.54
C TRP A 408 2.55 -25.88 -17.56
N THR A 409 1.23 -25.96 -17.84
CA THR A 409 0.63 -26.93 -18.79
C THR A 409 0.66 -26.44 -20.23
N ALA A 410 0.97 -25.17 -20.50
CA ALA A 410 1.13 -24.68 -21.86
C ALA A 410 2.30 -25.41 -22.56
N LYS A 411 2.15 -25.69 -23.88
CA LYS A 411 3.26 -26.22 -24.65
C LYS A 411 4.43 -25.26 -24.63
N GLY A 412 5.57 -25.68 -24.11
CA GLY A 412 6.80 -24.89 -24.11
C GLY A 412 7.13 -24.37 -25.51
N LYS A 413 7.73 -23.19 -25.57
CA LYS A 413 8.32 -22.69 -26.83
C LYS A 413 9.48 -23.63 -27.18
N LYS A 414 9.33 -24.36 -28.30
CA LYS A 414 10.41 -25.16 -28.87
C LYS A 414 11.54 -24.26 -29.39
#